data_b31f0c2663049d0592bfaccc96a2a49b
#
_entry.id   b31f0c2663049d0592bfaccc96a2a49b
#
_cell.length_a   1.000
_cell.length_b   1.000
_cell.length_c   1.000
_cell.angle_alpha   90.00
_cell.angle_beta   90.00
_cell.angle_gamma   90.00
#
_symmetry.space_group_name_H-M   'P 1'
#
loop_
_entity.id
_entity.type
_entity.pdbx_description
1 polymer ?
#
loop_
_entity_poly.entity_id
_entity_poly.type
_entity_poly.pdbx_seq_one_letter_code
_entity_poly.pdbx_strand_id
1 'polypeptide(L)'
;MIYLVGGMGDMSGDEAISSVELYDPQAASWTQRAGMTVARYEHGCVALDGKLYAMGGEGAGGQKLDTAEVYDPQTDGWQPLAKMTTKRTGLGLAAVGGKVYAIGGFDGGSSLDLVKA
;
A
#
# COMPACT_ATOMS: atom_id res chain seq x y z
N MET A 1 12.59 -12.71 -0.44
CA MET A 1 11.46 -12.62 0.50
C MET A 1 10.32 -11.85 -0.13
N ILE A 2 9.10 -12.22 0.22
CA ILE A 2 7.91 -11.65 -0.37
C ILE A 2 7.04 -11.06 0.74
N TYR A 3 6.63 -9.80 0.58
CA TYR A 3 5.71 -9.16 1.50
C TYR A 3 4.30 -9.16 0.94
N LEU A 4 3.33 -9.53 1.77
CA LEU A 4 1.91 -9.41 1.47
C LEU A 4 1.35 -8.29 2.35
N VAL A 5 0.88 -7.23 1.73
CA VAL A 5 0.55 -5.98 2.43
C VAL A 5 -0.90 -5.62 2.19
N GLY A 6 -1.68 -5.59 3.27
CA GLY A 6 -3.08 -5.18 3.20
C GLY A 6 -3.95 -6.11 2.39
N GLY A 7 -5.00 -5.54 1.84
CA GLY A 7 -5.97 -6.25 1.03
C GLY A 7 -7.33 -6.33 1.72
N MET A 8 -8.17 -7.26 1.24
CA MET A 8 -9.49 -7.48 1.78
C MET A 8 -9.51 -8.72 2.66
N GLY A 9 -10.15 -8.61 3.82
CA GLY A 9 -10.16 -9.70 4.80
C GLY A 9 -11.18 -10.79 4.52
N ASP A 10 -12.23 -10.48 3.79
CA ASP A 10 -13.26 -11.46 3.47
C ASP A 10 -13.91 -11.18 2.11
N MET A 11 -14.81 -12.06 1.72
CA MET A 11 -15.48 -12.00 0.43
C MET A 11 -16.68 -11.04 0.40
N SER A 12 -17.04 -10.46 1.53
CA SER A 12 -18.15 -9.50 1.58
C SER A 12 -17.77 -8.15 0.96
N GLY A 13 -16.48 -7.92 0.78
CA GLY A 13 -15.99 -6.73 0.13
C GLY A 13 -15.92 -5.49 0.99
N ASP A 14 -16.18 -5.62 2.27
CA ASP A 14 -16.30 -4.45 3.14
C ASP A 14 -15.12 -4.28 4.09
N GLU A 15 -14.23 -5.26 4.19
CA GLU A 15 -13.16 -5.21 5.18
C GLU A 15 -11.78 -5.05 4.57
N ALA A 16 -11.31 -3.80 4.57
CA ALA A 16 -9.89 -3.54 4.36
C ALA A 16 -9.11 -4.05 5.56
N ILE A 17 -7.93 -4.61 5.32
CA ILE A 17 -7.06 -5.07 6.40
C ILE A 17 -5.74 -4.31 6.38
N SER A 18 -5.14 -4.20 7.54
CA SER A 18 -3.83 -3.55 7.70
C SER A 18 -2.69 -4.53 7.84
N SER A 19 -2.96 -5.82 7.86
CA SER A 19 -1.96 -6.84 8.16
C SER A 19 -0.84 -6.88 7.12
N VAL A 20 0.35 -7.25 7.58
CA VAL A 20 1.53 -7.42 6.75
C VAL A 20 2.16 -8.76 7.09
N GLU A 21 2.41 -9.57 6.08
CA GLU A 21 3.05 -10.87 6.24
C GLU A 21 4.27 -10.97 5.37
N LEU A 22 5.30 -11.63 5.87
CA LEU A 22 6.54 -11.85 5.16
C LEU A 22 6.70 -13.34 4.87
N TYR A 23 6.89 -13.68 3.60
CA TYR A 23 7.14 -15.06 3.19
C TYR A 23 8.63 -15.27 2.95
N ASP A 24 9.17 -16.30 3.60
CA ASP A 24 10.54 -16.74 3.38
C ASP A 24 10.52 -18.01 2.53
N PRO A 25 10.95 -17.92 1.25
CA PRO A 25 10.92 -19.10 0.38
C PRO A 25 11.84 -20.21 0.84
N GLN A 26 12.94 -19.89 1.50
CA GLN A 26 13.88 -20.90 1.98
C GLN A 26 13.31 -21.71 3.13
N ALA A 27 12.62 -21.04 4.04
CA ALA A 27 11.97 -21.70 5.19
C ALA A 27 10.56 -22.17 4.85
N ALA A 28 10.01 -21.77 3.70
CA ALA A 28 8.64 -22.03 3.28
C ALA A 28 7.63 -21.66 4.36
N SER A 29 7.83 -20.49 4.97
CA SER A 29 7.00 -20.06 6.10
C SER A 29 6.64 -18.58 5.99
N TRP A 30 5.50 -18.23 6.59
CA TRP A 30 5.01 -16.87 6.70
C TRP A 30 5.22 -16.36 8.12
N THR A 31 5.66 -15.12 8.25
CA THR A 31 5.83 -14.45 9.53
C THR A 31 5.04 -13.16 9.53
N GLN A 32 4.31 -12.92 10.60
CA GLN A 32 3.56 -11.68 10.74
C GLN A 32 4.51 -10.54 11.07
N ARG A 33 4.31 -9.38 10.41
CA ARG A 33 5.07 -8.17 10.66
C ARG A 33 4.12 -7.08 11.14
N ALA A 34 4.67 -5.90 11.49
CA ALA A 34 3.86 -4.80 11.97
C ALA A 34 2.83 -4.40 10.92
N GLY A 35 1.58 -4.23 11.32
CA GLY A 35 0.52 -3.81 10.43
C GLY A 35 0.62 -2.35 10.05
N MET A 36 0.05 -1.98 8.89
CA MET A 36 -0.04 -0.59 8.47
C MET A 36 -0.86 0.22 9.48
N THR A 37 -0.65 1.54 9.50
CA THR A 37 -1.46 2.41 10.35
C THR A 37 -2.88 2.57 9.82
N VAL A 38 -3.08 2.33 8.53
CA VAL A 38 -4.39 2.42 7.88
C VAL A 38 -4.64 1.13 7.10
N ALA A 39 -5.75 0.47 7.38
CA ALA A 39 -6.18 -0.67 6.59
C ALA A 39 -6.53 -0.21 5.19
N ARG A 40 -6.08 -0.96 4.18
CA ARG A 40 -6.33 -0.56 2.78
C ARG A 40 -6.32 -1.76 1.84
N TYR A 41 -7.10 -1.64 0.77
CA TYR A 41 -7.10 -2.57 -0.35
C TYR A 41 -7.15 -1.77 -1.65
N GLU A 42 -6.84 -2.41 -2.76
CA GLU A 42 -6.68 -1.75 -4.06
C GLU A 42 -5.71 -0.57 -3.99
N HIS A 43 -4.74 -0.67 -3.10
CA HIS A 43 -3.69 0.32 -2.90
C HIS A 43 -2.49 -0.04 -3.75
N GLY A 44 -1.57 0.92 -3.89
CA GLY A 44 -0.27 0.69 -4.52
C GLY A 44 0.76 0.31 -3.47
N CYS A 45 1.69 -0.54 -3.87
CA CYS A 45 2.80 -0.94 -3.02
C CYS A 45 4.04 -1.10 -3.86
N VAL A 46 5.18 -0.59 -3.38
CA VAL A 46 6.44 -0.69 -4.11
C VAL A 46 7.61 -0.68 -3.13
N ALA A 47 8.68 -1.36 -3.51
CA ALA A 47 9.93 -1.36 -2.74
C ALA A 47 10.90 -0.34 -3.32
N LEU A 48 11.56 0.41 -2.44
CA LEU A 48 12.60 1.36 -2.83
C LEU A 48 13.60 1.49 -1.69
N ASP A 49 14.88 1.29 -2.00
CA ASP A 49 15.98 1.44 -1.05
C ASP A 49 15.77 0.63 0.24
N GLY A 50 15.29 -0.59 0.09
CA GLY A 50 15.10 -1.52 1.20
C GLY A 50 13.87 -1.22 2.06
N LYS A 51 12.99 -0.35 1.59
CA LYS A 51 11.75 0.00 2.30
C LYS A 51 10.54 -0.28 1.42
N LEU A 52 9.36 -0.42 2.05
CA LEU A 52 8.11 -0.63 1.35
C LEU A 52 7.23 0.61 1.47
N TYR A 53 6.64 1.01 0.36
CA TYR A 53 5.73 2.15 0.31
C TYR A 53 4.33 1.65 0.00
N ALA A 54 3.35 2.03 0.81
CA ALA A 54 1.95 1.70 0.58
C ALA A 54 1.16 3.00 0.47
N MET A 55 0.41 3.15 -0.60
CA MET A 55 -0.21 4.43 -0.91
C MET A 55 -1.61 4.23 -1.49
N GLY A 56 -2.53 5.09 -1.07
CA GLY A 56 -3.87 5.14 -1.64
C GLY A 56 -4.72 3.93 -1.32
N GLY A 57 -5.61 3.63 -2.22
CA GLY A 57 -6.55 2.52 -2.10
C GLY A 57 -7.84 2.91 -1.42
N GLU A 58 -8.54 1.91 -0.92
CA GLU A 58 -9.77 2.08 -0.16
C GLU A 58 -9.58 1.57 1.25
N GLY A 59 -10.12 2.31 2.21
CA GLY A 59 -10.08 1.94 3.61
C GLY A 59 -11.38 1.33 4.06
N ALA A 60 -11.57 1.30 5.38
CA ALA A 60 -12.79 0.79 5.99
C ALA A 60 -14.01 1.57 5.46
N GLY A 61 -15.07 0.83 5.13
CA GLY A 61 -16.29 1.44 4.60
C GLY A 61 -16.20 1.94 3.17
N GLY A 62 -15.18 1.53 2.41
CA GLY A 62 -15.03 1.90 1.01
C GLY A 62 -14.54 3.32 0.79
N GLN A 63 -13.93 3.92 1.79
CA GLN A 63 -13.41 5.28 1.70
C GLN A 63 -12.17 5.33 0.83
N LYS A 64 -12.15 6.20 -0.19
CA LYS A 64 -10.97 6.39 -1.02
C LYS A 64 -9.89 7.11 -0.22
N LEU A 65 -8.64 6.73 -0.44
CA LEU A 65 -7.53 7.21 0.37
C LEU A 65 -6.52 8.01 -0.47
N ASP A 66 -6.00 9.07 0.13
CA ASP A 66 -4.84 9.81 -0.37
C ASP A 66 -3.62 9.64 0.51
N THR A 67 -3.74 8.89 1.59
CA THR A 67 -2.66 8.69 2.56
C THR A 67 -1.60 7.74 2.04
N ALA A 68 -0.40 7.91 2.56
CA ALA A 68 0.76 7.09 2.20
C ALA A 68 1.56 6.79 3.46
N GLU A 69 2.21 5.62 3.47
CA GLU A 69 3.09 5.25 4.59
C GLU A 69 4.23 4.39 4.09
N VAL A 70 5.33 4.40 4.85
CA VAL A 70 6.54 3.67 4.51
C VAL A 70 6.90 2.70 5.64
N TYR A 71 7.27 1.49 5.25
CA TYR A 71 7.67 0.44 6.18
C TYR A 71 9.18 0.26 6.15
N ASP A 72 9.81 0.23 7.32
CA ASP A 72 11.21 -0.08 7.49
C ASP A 72 11.34 -1.49 8.08
N PRO A 73 11.85 -2.47 7.31
CA PRO A 73 11.99 -3.84 7.84
C PRO A 73 12.93 -3.95 9.03
N GLN A 74 13.90 -3.06 9.16
CA GLN A 74 14.85 -3.11 10.26
C GLN A 74 14.23 -2.76 11.59
N THR A 75 13.31 -1.78 11.60
CA THR A 75 12.62 -1.39 12.82
C THR A 75 11.27 -2.09 12.97
N ASP A 76 10.81 -2.78 11.93
CA ASP A 76 9.48 -3.39 11.86
C ASP A 76 8.40 -2.36 12.20
N GLY A 77 8.45 -1.22 11.52
CA GLY A 77 7.52 -0.14 11.79
C GLY A 77 7.13 0.66 10.57
N TRP A 78 5.94 1.25 10.63
CA TRP A 78 5.38 2.09 9.58
C TRP A 78 5.41 3.55 10.01
N GLN A 79 5.75 4.43 9.07
CA GLN A 79 5.75 5.88 9.29
C GLN A 79 4.85 6.54 8.25
N PRO A 80 4.04 7.52 8.65
CA PRO A 80 3.23 8.24 7.68
C PRO A 80 4.11 9.11 6.78
N LEU A 81 3.65 9.28 5.55
CA LEU A 81 4.26 10.17 4.58
C LEU A 81 3.28 11.29 4.22
N ALA A 82 3.76 12.27 3.46
CA ALA A 82 2.89 13.30 2.92
C ALA A 82 1.81 12.65 2.05
N LYS A 83 0.61 13.17 2.14
CA LYS A 83 -0.52 12.66 1.34
C LYS A 83 -0.29 12.95 -0.14
N MET A 84 -0.84 12.09 -0.99
CA MET A 84 -0.95 12.39 -2.40
C MET A 84 -1.90 13.59 -2.60
N THR A 85 -1.76 14.26 -3.73
CA THR A 85 -2.65 15.39 -4.05
C THR A 85 -4.06 14.93 -4.40
N THR A 86 -4.22 13.66 -4.76
CA THR A 86 -5.50 13.10 -5.20
C THR A 86 -5.69 11.75 -4.54
N LYS A 87 -6.89 11.48 -4.07
CA LYS A 87 -7.27 10.14 -3.62
C LYS A 87 -7.27 9.20 -4.81
N ARG A 88 -6.68 8.02 -4.66
CA ARG A 88 -6.55 7.06 -5.76
C ARG A 88 -6.77 5.65 -5.25
N THR A 89 -7.61 4.89 -5.95
CA THR A 89 -7.76 3.46 -5.75
C THR A 89 -7.46 2.75 -7.05
N GLY A 90 -6.97 1.52 -7.00
CA GLY A 90 -6.61 0.77 -8.20
C GLY A 90 -5.41 1.35 -8.93
N LEU A 91 -4.54 2.05 -8.22
CA LEU A 91 -3.37 2.69 -8.81
C LEU A 91 -2.19 1.74 -8.86
N GLY A 92 -1.20 2.09 -9.70
CA GLY A 92 0.10 1.44 -9.68
C GLY A 92 1.14 2.34 -9.04
N LEU A 93 2.17 1.73 -8.46
CA LEU A 93 3.34 2.45 -7.99
C LEU A 93 4.57 1.97 -8.73
N ALA A 94 5.49 2.89 -8.98
CA ALA A 94 6.78 2.57 -9.56
C ALA A 94 7.86 3.38 -8.87
N ALA A 95 9.04 2.77 -8.72
CA ALA A 95 10.20 3.43 -8.13
C ALA A 95 11.22 3.67 -9.23
N VAL A 96 11.57 4.93 -9.47
CA VAL A 96 12.51 5.33 -10.51
C VAL A 96 13.34 6.50 -10.00
N GLY A 97 14.67 6.38 -10.10
CA GLY A 97 15.56 7.47 -9.75
C GLY A 97 15.43 7.96 -8.31
N GLY A 98 15.17 7.05 -7.39
CA GLY A 98 15.03 7.38 -5.97
C GLY A 98 13.70 7.99 -5.60
N LYS A 99 12.72 7.95 -6.52
CA LYS A 99 11.39 8.50 -6.29
C LYS A 99 10.31 7.47 -6.51
N VAL A 100 9.19 7.63 -5.84
CA VAL A 100 8.00 6.79 -6.00
C VAL A 100 6.95 7.57 -6.78
N TYR A 101 6.43 6.94 -7.83
CA TYR A 101 5.41 7.54 -8.69
C TYR A 101 4.10 6.79 -8.52
N ALA A 102 3.03 7.53 -8.32
CA ALA A 102 1.67 6.98 -8.30
C ALA A 102 1.05 7.19 -9.68
N ILE A 103 0.56 6.13 -10.28
CA ILE A 103 0.14 6.14 -11.68
C ILE A 103 -1.28 5.63 -11.79
N GLY A 104 -2.14 6.41 -12.40
CA GLY A 104 -3.48 6.01 -12.74
C GLY A 104 -4.40 5.84 -11.55
N GLY A 105 -5.39 4.98 -11.71
CA GLY A 105 -6.37 4.69 -10.67
C GLY A 105 -7.66 5.48 -10.87
N PHE A 106 -8.43 5.54 -9.80
CA PHE A 106 -9.77 6.11 -9.80
C PHE A 106 -9.96 6.92 -8.53
N ASP A 107 -10.50 8.12 -8.63
CA ASP A 107 -10.65 9.01 -7.46
C ASP A 107 -12.07 8.99 -6.85
N GLY A 108 -12.95 8.15 -7.38
CA GLY A 108 -14.35 8.09 -6.99
C GLY A 108 -15.30 8.77 -7.98
N GLY A 109 -14.77 9.59 -8.87
CA GLY A 109 -15.57 10.29 -9.88
C GLY A 109 -15.07 10.06 -11.28
N SER A 110 -13.76 9.87 -11.45
CA SER A 110 -13.18 9.69 -12.79
C SER A 110 -11.91 8.86 -12.72
N SER A 111 -11.58 8.25 -13.85
CA SER A 111 -10.32 7.54 -14.01
C SER A 111 -9.19 8.57 -14.11
N LEU A 112 -8.03 8.21 -13.56
CA LEU A 112 -6.87 9.08 -13.49
C LEU A 112 -5.78 8.56 -14.42
N ASP A 113 -5.12 9.48 -15.10
CA ASP A 113 -4.01 9.13 -15.96
C ASP A 113 -2.69 9.73 -15.50
N LEU A 114 -2.72 10.54 -14.48
CA LEU A 114 -1.57 11.29 -14.08
C LEU A 114 -0.65 10.54 -13.13
N VAL A 115 0.62 10.83 -13.28
CA VAL A 115 1.72 10.31 -12.48
C VAL A 115 2.16 11.36 -11.48
N LYS A 116 2.45 10.93 -10.26
CA LYS A 116 2.94 11.82 -9.23
C LYS A 116 4.07 11.18 -8.44
N ALA A 117 5.11 11.93 -8.23
CA ALA A 117 6.26 11.48 -7.43
C ALA A 117 6.05 11.74 -5.96
#